data_f16e15122f8ab58a2192860565379ef3
#
_entry.id   f16e15122f8ab58a2192860565379ef3
#
_cell.length_a   1.000
_cell.length_b   1.000
_cell.length_c   1.000
_cell.angle_alpha   90.00
_cell.angle_beta   90.00
_cell.angle_gamma   90.00
#
_symmetry.space_group_name_H-M   'P 1'
#
loop_
_entity.id
_entity.type
_entity.pdbx_description
1 polymer ?
#
loop_
_entity_poly.entity_id
_entity_poly.type
_entity_poly.pdbx_seq_one_letter_code
_entity_poly.pdbx_strand_id
1 'polypeptide(L)'
;GTQLTMRTFHTGGIAGSDITQGLPRVTEVFEARKPKKTATVSEVSGIAHFVDAKRSRNIVISSAETGEDVVYPIPYGIQILIEDGAYVNRGDVLTEGNMSPADITRINGLSAVYDYIIREIQRVYRMQDIEINDKHIEVIARQMTRKVRVEDGGDTDLLMGSIIDNTELLEENEKIEARIAAGEKTLRPATSTPVLLGITKAALQTESFLSAASFQETTKVLTEAAIKGKVDHLIGLKENVIIGKLIPACTGLDIYNNIE
;
A
#
# COMPACT_ATOMS: atom_id res chain seq x y z
N GLY A 1 -13.42 -9.20 -26.76
CA GLY A 1 -13.24 -8.97 -25.34
C GLY A 1 -14.17 -7.90 -24.79
N THR A 2 -14.47 -7.96 -23.52
CA THR A 2 -15.28 -6.93 -22.86
C THR A 2 -14.41 -5.71 -22.62
N GLN A 3 -14.81 -4.55 -23.13
CA GLN A 3 -14.14 -3.29 -22.85
C GLN A 3 -14.69 -2.71 -21.56
N LEU A 4 -13.85 -2.62 -20.51
CA LEU A 4 -14.19 -1.95 -19.27
C LEU A 4 -13.97 -0.45 -19.45
N THR A 5 -15.07 0.33 -19.40
CA THR A 5 -14.96 1.79 -19.52
C THR A 5 -14.68 2.39 -18.15
N MET A 6 -13.44 2.78 -17.90
CA MET A 6 -13.00 3.40 -16.64
C MET A 6 -13.49 4.85 -16.46
N ARG A 7 -14.14 5.48 -17.45
CA ARG A 7 -14.46 6.92 -17.47
C ARG A 7 -15.90 7.30 -17.74
N THR A 8 -16.83 6.37 -17.88
CA THR A 8 -18.25 6.73 -18.03
C THR A 8 -18.86 6.91 -16.65
N PHE A 9 -19.07 8.17 -16.29
CA PHE A 9 -19.90 8.57 -15.17
C PHE A 9 -21.36 8.41 -15.55
N HIS A 10 -21.89 7.22 -15.52
CA HIS A 10 -23.31 7.04 -15.49
C HIS A 10 -23.77 7.14 -14.04
N THR A 11 -24.16 8.33 -13.65
CA THR A 11 -24.98 8.58 -12.47
C THR A 11 -26.39 8.03 -12.71
N GLY A 12 -26.51 6.74 -12.79
CA GLY A 12 -27.76 6.01 -12.82
C GLY A 12 -27.94 5.27 -11.52
N GLY A 13 -28.44 5.95 -10.52
CA GLY A 13 -28.73 5.34 -9.21
C GLY A 13 -29.00 6.42 -8.21
N ILE A 14 -30.08 6.27 -7.48
CA ILE A 14 -30.60 7.10 -6.40
C ILE A 14 -29.47 7.90 -5.74
N ALA A 15 -29.58 9.22 -5.74
CA ALA A 15 -28.73 10.14 -5.04
C ALA A 15 -28.76 9.88 -3.52
N GLY A 16 -28.05 8.85 -3.12
CA GLY A 16 -27.70 8.60 -1.73
C GLY A 16 -26.37 9.29 -1.46
N SER A 17 -26.20 9.79 -0.30
CA SER A 17 -25.19 10.70 0.28
C SER A 17 -23.71 10.40 0.00
N ASP A 18 -23.36 9.53 -0.92
CA ASP A 18 -21.98 9.13 -1.20
C ASP A 18 -21.71 9.11 -2.71
N ILE A 19 -21.27 10.28 -3.22
CA ILE A 19 -20.87 10.50 -4.63
C ILE A 19 -19.65 9.65 -5.02
N THR A 20 -19.02 8.98 -4.06
CA THR A 20 -17.80 8.16 -4.25
C THR A 20 -18.10 6.66 -4.37
N GLN A 21 -19.36 6.24 -4.46
CA GLN A 21 -19.74 4.85 -4.71
C GLN A 21 -19.68 4.58 -6.20
N GLY A 22 -18.65 3.88 -6.66
CA GLY A 22 -18.50 3.53 -8.07
C GLY A 22 -17.04 3.52 -8.53
N LEU A 23 -16.80 3.66 -9.85
CA LEU A 23 -15.45 3.67 -10.42
C LEU A 23 -14.50 4.71 -9.81
N PRO A 24 -14.93 5.91 -9.35
CA PRO A 24 -14.06 6.82 -8.61
C PRO A 24 -13.49 6.21 -7.33
N ARG A 25 -14.25 5.31 -6.66
CA ARG A 25 -13.79 4.60 -5.48
C ARG A 25 -12.66 3.62 -5.80
N VAL A 26 -12.73 2.92 -6.95
CA VAL A 26 -11.64 2.05 -7.42
C VAL A 26 -10.34 2.83 -7.58
N THR A 27 -10.42 4.01 -8.21
CA THR A 27 -9.26 4.90 -8.37
C THR A 27 -8.72 5.37 -7.01
N GLU A 28 -9.60 5.73 -6.09
CA GLU A 28 -9.23 6.16 -4.73
C GLU A 28 -8.48 5.06 -3.98
N VAL A 29 -8.97 3.82 -4.04
CA VAL A 29 -8.34 2.66 -3.40
C VAL A 29 -6.99 2.33 -4.03
N PHE A 30 -6.90 2.27 -5.36
CA PHE A 30 -5.64 1.98 -6.05
C PHE A 30 -4.58 3.09 -5.91
N GLU A 31 -4.99 4.34 -5.75
CA GLU A 31 -4.06 5.44 -5.46
C GLU A 31 -3.75 5.59 -3.96
N ALA A 32 -4.28 4.68 -3.13
CA ALA A 32 -4.14 4.72 -1.68
C ALA A 32 -4.45 6.11 -1.09
N ARG A 33 -5.45 6.81 -1.65
CA ARG A 33 -5.86 8.14 -1.20
C ARG A 33 -6.64 8.04 0.09
N LYS A 34 -6.49 9.05 0.95
CA LYS A 34 -7.33 9.17 2.14
C LYS A 34 -8.77 9.47 1.73
N PRO A 35 -9.77 8.68 2.18
CA PRO A 35 -11.16 8.92 1.86
C PRO A 35 -11.65 10.27 2.42
N LYS A 36 -12.60 10.90 1.73
CA LYS A 36 -13.22 12.16 2.21
C LYS A 36 -13.94 12.00 3.54
N LYS A 37 -14.69 10.89 3.69
CA LYS A 37 -15.28 10.45 4.96
C LYS A 37 -14.45 9.28 5.48
N THR A 38 -13.47 9.57 6.31
CA THR A 38 -12.61 8.54 6.90
C THR A 38 -13.27 7.98 8.15
N ALA A 39 -13.43 6.67 8.22
CA ALA A 39 -13.81 5.98 9.43
C ALA A 39 -12.67 6.05 10.46
N THR A 40 -13.02 6.23 11.72
CA THR A 40 -12.07 6.06 12.82
C THR A 40 -11.97 4.58 13.15
N VAL A 41 -10.75 4.08 13.26
CA VAL A 41 -10.43 2.66 13.53
C VAL A 41 -9.70 2.58 14.86
N SER A 42 -10.00 1.56 15.66
CA SER A 42 -9.31 1.34 16.93
C SER A 42 -7.86 0.87 16.71
N GLU A 43 -6.92 1.50 17.41
CA GLU A 43 -5.51 1.09 17.44
C GLU A 43 -5.21 0.07 18.54
N VAL A 44 -6.10 -0.06 19.51
CA VAL A 44 -5.95 -0.94 20.67
C VAL A 44 -7.19 -1.81 20.88
N SER A 45 -7.02 -2.95 21.54
CA SER A 45 -8.14 -3.79 21.97
C SER A 45 -8.52 -3.43 23.40
N GLY A 46 -9.82 -3.26 23.66
CA GLY A 46 -10.28 -2.90 25.00
C GLY A 46 -11.77 -2.56 25.07
N ILE A 47 -12.23 -2.04 26.20
CA ILE A 47 -13.61 -1.64 26.41
C ILE A 47 -13.76 -0.17 26.02
N ALA A 48 -14.75 0.13 25.18
CA ALA A 48 -15.03 1.47 24.72
C ALA A 48 -16.02 2.20 25.65
N HIS A 49 -15.69 3.41 26.06
CA HIS A 49 -16.57 4.30 26.83
C HIS A 49 -16.76 5.63 26.13
N PHE A 50 -17.98 6.17 26.20
CA PHE A 50 -18.29 7.45 25.59
C PHE A 50 -18.17 8.57 26.61
N VAL A 51 -17.41 9.60 26.26
CA VAL A 51 -17.23 10.81 27.06
C VAL A 51 -17.58 12.01 26.22
N ASP A 52 -18.67 12.68 26.58
CA ASP A 52 -19.11 13.90 25.88
C ASP A 52 -18.21 15.08 26.23
N ALA A 53 -17.63 15.72 25.24
CA ALA A 53 -16.90 16.96 25.35
C ALA A 53 -17.68 18.11 24.70
N LYS A 54 -17.30 19.36 25.00
CA LYS A 54 -18.07 20.57 24.57
C LYS A 54 -18.31 20.68 23.05
N ARG A 55 -17.47 20.09 22.21
CA ARG A 55 -17.52 20.18 20.73
C ARG A 55 -17.37 18.85 20.00
N SER A 56 -17.20 17.75 20.72
CA SER A 56 -16.99 16.42 20.17
C SER A 56 -17.49 15.38 21.15
N ARG A 57 -17.82 14.20 20.65
CA ARG A 57 -18.00 13.02 21.49
C ARG A 57 -16.69 12.23 21.42
N ASN A 58 -16.07 11.96 22.54
CA ASN A 58 -14.85 11.19 22.60
C ASN A 58 -15.19 9.73 22.87
N ILE A 59 -14.57 8.83 22.14
CA ILE A 59 -14.56 7.41 22.46
C ILE A 59 -13.25 7.14 23.17
N VAL A 60 -13.31 6.68 24.40
CA VAL A 60 -12.16 6.30 25.21
C VAL A 60 -12.12 4.78 25.24
N ILE A 61 -11.02 4.19 24.79
CA ILE A 61 -10.82 2.76 24.82
C ILE A 61 -9.73 2.46 25.83
N SER A 62 -10.12 1.76 26.92
CA SER A 62 -9.18 1.29 27.92
C SER A 62 -8.51 0.02 27.41
N SER A 63 -7.20 0.11 27.08
CA SER A 63 -6.43 -0.99 26.54
C SER A 63 -6.37 -2.17 27.51
N ALA A 64 -6.72 -3.36 27.03
CA ALA A 64 -6.62 -4.58 27.82
C ALA A 64 -5.16 -5.03 28.05
N GLU A 65 -4.22 -4.60 27.19
CA GLU A 65 -2.82 -5.00 27.25
C GLU A 65 -1.96 -4.06 28.07
N THR A 66 -2.11 -2.74 27.84
CA THR A 66 -1.25 -1.70 28.47
C THR A 66 -1.90 -1.04 29.66
N GLY A 67 -3.23 -1.14 29.79
CA GLY A 67 -4.02 -0.42 30.82
C GLY A 67 -4.09 1.11 30.57
N GLU A 68 -3.62 1.58 29.44
CA GLU A 68 -3.68 3.00 29.07
C GLU A 68 -4.95 3.31 28.30
N ASP A 69 -5.51 4.50 28.56
CA ASP A 69 -6.71 4.98 27.87
C ASP A 69 -6.34 5.72 26.59
N VAL A 70 -6.82 5.23 25.45
CA VAL A 70 -6.67 5.89 24.15
C VAL A 70 -7.95 6.64 23.81
N VAL A 71 -7.84 7.95 23.55
CA VAL A 71 -8.96 8.84 23.30
C VAL A 71 -9.09 9.15 21.81
N TYR A 72 -10.26 8.82 21.24
CA TYR A 72 -10.61 9.13 19.85
C TYR A 72 -11.64 10.26 19.81
N PRO A 73 -11.26 11.48 19.40
CA PRO A 73 -12.20 12.59 19.29
C PRO A 73 -13.05 12.45 18.02
N ILE A 74 -14.36 12.29 18.17
CA ILE A 74 -15.32 12.19 17.08
C ILE A 74 -16.11 13.49 16.96
N PRO A 75 -16.05 14.21 15.82
CA PRO A 75 -16.86 15.39 15.58
C PRO A 75 -18.36 15.08 15.62
N TYR A 76 -19.17 16.04 16.08
CA TYR A 76 -20.63 15.89 16.04
C TYR A 76 -21.11 15.70 14.59
N GLY A 77 -22.10 14.81 14.43
CA GLY A 77 -22.71 14.50 13.13
C GLY A 77 -22.12 13.25 12.45
N ILE A 78 -21.10 12.63 13.04
CA ILE A 78 -20.60 11.32 12.59
C ILE A 78 -21.30 10.23 13.41
N GLN A 79 -21.87 9.24 12.73
CA GLN A 79 -22.51 8.11 13.38
C GLN A 79 -21.46 7.18 13.98
N ILE A 80 -21.64 6.84 15.26
CA ILE A 80 -20.84 5.85 15.97
C ILE A 80 -21.50 4.48 15.76
N LEU A 81 -20.71 3.47 15.43
CA LEU A 81 -21.17 2.11 15.12
C LEU A 81 -21.12 1.16 16.30
N ILE A 82 -20.43 1.53 17.36
CA ILE A 82 -20.26 0.73 18.57
C ILE A 82 -21.20 1.22 19.68
N GLU A 83 -21.48 0.34 20.63
CA GLU A 83 -22.25 0.67 21.84
C GLU A 83 -21.31 1.04 23.00
N ASP A 84 -21.84 1.83 23.96
CA ASP A 84 -21.09 2.16 25.17
C ASP A 84 -20.88 0.91 26.04
N GLY A 85 -19.65 0.67 26.48
CA GLY A 85 -19.24 -0.54 27.20
C GLY A 85 -18.96 -1.77 26.32
N ALA A 86 -19.03 -1.64 24.99
CA ALA A 86 -18.70 -2.74 24.11
C ALA A 86 -17.21 -3.02 24.08
N TYR A 87 -16.84 -4.30 23.94
CA TYR A 87 -15.46 -4.70 23.70
C TYR A 87 -15.12 -4.52 22.23
N VAL A 88 -14.03 -3.82 21.96
CA VAL A 88 -13.53 -3.50 20.61
C VAL A 88 -12.17 -4.14 20.43
N ASN A 89 -11.95 -4.80 19.30
CA ASN A 89 -10.65 -5.31 18.93
C ASN A 89 -9.84 -4.26 18.16
N ARG A 90 -8.54 -4.41 18.20
CA ARG A 90 -7.63 -3.63 17.35
C ARG A 90 -8.01 -3.82 15.88
N GLY A 91 -8.25 -2.72 15.17
CA GLY A 91 -8.68 -2.72 13.76
C GLY A 91 -10.19 -2.64 13.54
N ASP A 92 -11.00 -2.67 14.60
CA ASP A 92 -12.44 -2.49 14.47
C ASP A 92 -12.79 -1.04 14.12
N VAL A 93 -13.85 -0.89 13.34
CA VAL A 93 -14.35 0.42 12.89
C VAL A 93 -15.25 1.02 13.94
N LEU A 94 -14.91 2.19 14.44
CA LEU A 94 -15.66 2.90 15.49
C LEU A 94 -16.77 3.79 14.93
N THR A 95 -16.58 4.36 13.74
CA THR A 95 -17.50 5.34 13.13
C THR A 95 -17.84 4.98 11.70
N GLU A 96 -18.97 5.50 11.21
CA GLU A 96 -19.34 5.41 9.81
C GLU A 96 -18.30 6.10 8.92
N GLY A 97 -17.95 5.47 7.80
CA GLY A 97 -17.02 5.97 6.80
C GLY A 97 -16.24 4.87 6.11
N ASN A 98 -15.35 5.28 5.23
CA ASN A 98 -14.44 4.37 4.54
C ASN A 98 -13.11 4.28 5.27
N MET A 99 -12.58 3.08 5.44
CA MET A 99 -11.26 2.92 6.04
C MET A 99 -10.17 3.47 5.11
N SER A 100 -9.16 4.09 5.70
CA SER A 100 -7.95 4.49 4.98
C SER A 100 -7.04 3.28 4.79
N PRO A 101 -6.62 2.95 3.56
CA PRO A 101 -5.71 1.82 3.34
C PRO A 101 -4.39 1.95 4.10
N ALA A 102 -3.90 3.18 4.30
CA ALA A 102 -2.69 3.45 5.07
C ALA A 102 -2.85 3.12 6.56
N ASP A 103 -4.01 3.44 7.14
CA ASP A 103 -4.31 3.13 8.55
C ASP A 103 -4.44 1.62 8.75
N ILE A 104 -5.06 0.90 7.81
CA ILE A 104 -5.14 -0.56 7.83
C ILE A 104 -3.74 -1.18 7.81
N THR A 105 -2.84 -0.68 6.94
CA THR A 105 -1.45 -1.16 6.87
C THR A 105 -0.75 -1.02 8.22
N ARG A 106 -0.92 0.14 8.88
CA ARG A 106 -0.28 0.45 10.16
C ARG A 106 -0.86 -0.37 11.32
N ILE A 107 -2.18 -0.58 11.34
CA ILE A 107 -2.87 -1.22 12.46
C ILE A 107 -2.87 -2.75 12.30
N ASN A 108 -3.30 -3.25 11.14
CA ASN A 108 -3.60 -4.67 10.92
C ASN A 108 -2.55 -5.38 10.04
N GLY A 109 -1.60 -4.63 9.49
CA GLY A 109 -0.54 -5.18 8.63
C GLY A 109 -0.95 -5.40 7.17
N LEU A 110 -0.03 -5.98 6.39
CA LEU A 110 -0.17 -6.12 4.94
C LEU A 110 -1.30 -7.06 4.51
N SER A 111 -1.48 -8.19 5.21
CA SER A 111 -2.53 -9.18 4.85
C SER A 111 -3.91 -8.55 4.87
N ALA A 112 -4.23 -7.77 5.90
CA ALA A 112 -5.52 -7.08 6.00
C ALA A 112 -5.73 -6.04 4.89
N VAL A 113 -4.65 -5.42 4.41
CA VAL A 113 -4.71 -4.47 3.29
C VAL A 113 -5.04 -5.20 1.98
N TYR A 114 -4.44 -6.37 1.72
CA TYR A 114 -4.77 -7.18 0.55
C TYR A 114 -6.25 -7.52 0.52
N ASP A 115 -6.77 -8.08 1.61
CA ASP A 115 -8.18 -8.45 1.73
C ASP A 115 -9.10 -7.24 1.57
N TYR A 116 -8.72 -6.10 2.12
CA TYR A 116 -9.47 -4.87 1.99
C TYR A 116 -9.53 -4.38 0.54
N ILE A 117 -8.38 -4.29 -0.15
CA ILE A 117 -8.30 -3.83 -1.54
C ILE A 117 -9.14 -4.74 -2.44
N ILE A 118 -8.98 -6.06 -2.33
CA ILE A 118 -9.70 -7.03 -3.14
C ILE A 118 -11.21 -6.88 -2.92
N ARG A 119 -11.65 -6.86 -1.65
CA ARG A 119 -13.06 -6.77 -1.27
C ARG A 119 -13.72 -5.48 -1.76
N GLU A 120 -13.07 -4.33 -1.57
CA GLU A 120 -13.61 -3.03 -1.98
C GLU A 120 -13.73 -2.93 -3.51
N ILE A 121 -12.74 -3.39 -4.24
CA ILE A 121 -12.74 -3.35 -5.70
C ILE A 121 -13.78 -4.32 -6.26
N GLN A 122 -13.81 -5.56 -5.78
CA GLN A 122 -14.82 -6.54 -6.16
C GLN A 122 -16.24 -6.05 -5.88
N ARG A 123 -16.45 -5.41 -4.73
CA ARG A 123 -17.76 -4.82 -4.38
C ARG A 123 -18.20 -3.79 -5.42
N VAL A 124 -17.31 -2.89 -5.85
CA VAL A 124 -17.63 -1.85 -6.82
C VAL A 124 -17.96 -2.47 -8.20
N TYR A 125 -17.17 -3.44 -8.65
CA TYR A 125 -17.41 -4.10 -9.93
C TYR A 125 -18.67 -4.96 -9.93
N ARG A 126 -18.96 -5.69 -8.85
CA ARG A 126 -20.20 -6.47 -8.69
C ARG A 126 -21.45 -5.59 -8.69
N MET A 127 -21.40 -4.36 -8.16
CA MET A 127 -22.49 -3.39 -8.26
C MET A 127 -22.78 -2.94 -9.70
N GLN A 128 -21.89 -3.23 -10.65
CA GLN A 128 -22.02 -2.95 -12.08
C GLN A 128 -22.22 -4.23 -12.89
N ASP A 129 -22.56 -5.35 -12.24
CA ASP A 129 -22.73 -6.67 -12.85
C ASP A 129 -21.49 -7.15 -13.63
N ILE A 130 -20.29 -6.75 -13.16
CA ILE A 130 -19.02 -7.16 -13.75
C ILE A 130 -18.31 -8.10 -12.80
N GLU A 131 -17.99 -9.30 -13.27
CA GLU A 131 -17.17 -10.28 -12.56
C GLU A 131 -15.71 -10.19 -13.02
N ILE A 132 -14.81 -9.97 -12.07
CA ILE A 132 -13.37 -9.95 -12.29
C ILE A 132 -12.73 -10.98 -11.37
N ASN A 133 -11.80 -11.78 -11.89
CA ASN A 133 -11.05 -12.72 -11.06
C ASN A 133 -10.09 -11.96 -10.15
N ASP A 134 -10.00 -12.38 -8.88
CA ASP A 134 -9.20 -11.73 -7.83
C ASP A 134 -7.73 -11.59 -8.19
N LYS A 135 -7.16 -12.55 -8.95
CA LYS A 135 -5.75 -12.53 -9.38
C LYS A 135 -5.33 -11.21 -10.07
N HIS A 136 -6.26 -10.55 -10.79
CA HIS A 136 -5.95 -9.28 -11.47
C HIS A 136 -5.80 -8.14 -10.47
N ILE A 137 -6.56 -8.18 -9.37
CA ILE A 137 -6.49 -7.20 -8.29
C ILE A 137 -5.28 -7.51 -7.41
N GLU A 138 -5.02 -8.78 -7.13
CA GLU A 138 -3.88 -9.25 -6.32
C GLU A 138 -2.54 -8.82 -6.91
N VAL A 139 -2.37 -8.92 -8.23
CA VAL A 139 -1.14 -8.46 -8.92
C VAL A 139 -0.91 -6.97 -8.70
N ILE A 140 -1.98 -6.15 -8.77
CA ILE A 140 -1.88 -4.71 -8.53
C ILE A 140 -1.57 -4.43 -7.06
N ALA A 141 -2.29 -5.06 -6.14
CA ALA A 141 -2.09 -4.91 -4.70
C ALA A 141 -0.66 -5.30 -4.29
N ARG A 142 -0.10 -6.37 -4.88
CA ARG A 142 1.29 -6.78 -4.67
C ARG A 142 2.28 -5.67 -5.06
N GLN A 143 2.07 -4.99 -6.19
CA GLN A 143 2.94 -3.89 -6.60
C GLN A 143 2.82 -2.68 -5.66
N MET A 144 1.63 -2.43 -5.08
CA MET A 144 1.41 -1.35 -4.14
C MET A 144 2.11 -1.57 -2.79
N THR A 145 2.35 -2.82 -2.41
CA THR A 145 2.90 -3.21 -1.09
C THR A 145 4.33 -3.72 -1.14
N ARG A 146 4.96 -3.71 -2.30
CA ARG A 146 6.30 -4.25 -2.54
C ARG A 146 7.40 -3.47 -1.82
N LYS A 147 7.17 -2.19 -1.52
CA LYS A 147 8.18 -1.29 -0.96
C LYS A 147 8.11 -1.20 0.56
N VAL A 148 9.28 -1.03 1.15
CA VAL A 148 9.46 -0.82 2.59
C VAL A 148 10.24 0.46 2.83
N ARG A 149 10.00 1.09 3.99
CA ARG A 149 10.79 2.23 4.46
C ARG A 149 11.79 1.74 5.48
N VAL A 150 13.05 2.05 5.28
CA VAL A 150 14.12 1.77 6.23
C VAL A 150 13.96 2.69 7.44
N GLU A 151 13.83 2.12 8.64
CA GLU A 151 13.77 2.86 9.90
C GLU A 151 15.16 3.02 10.50
N ASP A 152 15.90 1.93 10.61
CA ASP A 152 17.30 1.91 11.03
C ASP A 152 18.09 1.07 10.02
N GLY A 153 19.13 1.66 9.44
CA GLY A 153 20.01 0.98 8.49
C GLY A 153 20.93 -0.06 9.15
N GLY A 154 21.07 -0.03 10.48
CA GLY A 154 22.03 -0.90 11.18
C GLY A 154 23.43 -0.76 10.58
N ASP A 155 24.08 -1.90 10.33
CA ASP A 155 25.42 -1.97 9.72
C ASP A 155 25.36 -2.28 8.21
N THR A 156 24.21 -2.01 7.55
CA THR A 156 24.02 -2.10 6.11
C THR A 156 24.32 -0.76 5.43
N ASP A 157 24.50 -0.76 4.10
CA ASP A 157 24.69 0.47 3.31
C ASP A 157 23.36 1.22 3.04
N LEU A 158 22.27 0.79 3.66
CA LEU A 158 20.94 1.36 3.45
C LEU A 158 20.76 2.68 4.21
N LEU A 159 20.25 3.69 3.52
CA LEU A 159 20.00 5.00 4.14
C LEU A 159 18.69 5.00 4.93
N MET A 160 18.75 5.47 6.17
CA MET A 160 17.58 5.70 7.02
C MET A 160 16.54 6.59 6.31
N GLY A 161 15.27 6.20 6.36
CA GLY A 161 14.16 6.91 5.72
C GLY A 161 14.00 6.66 4.21
N SER A 162 14.92 5.92 3.57
CA SER A 162 14.78 5.54 2.16
C SER A 162 13.64 4.53 1.96
N ILE A 163 13.03 4.59 0.77
CA ILE A 163 12.03 3.61 0.33
C ILE A 163 12.70 2.69 -0.68
N ILE A 164 12.83 1.43 -0.32
CA ILE A 164 13.51 0.40 -1.10
C ILE A 164 12.59 -0.79 -1.38
N ASP A 165 13.04 -1.70 -2.20
CA ASP A 165 12.34 -2.95 -2.42
C ASP A 165 12.53 -3.89 -1.22
N ASN A 166 11.49 -4.64 -0.86
CA ASN A 166 11.60 -5.61 0.21
C ASN A 166 12.61 -6.71 -0.09
N THR A 167 12.77 -7.08 -1.36
CA THR A 167 13.80 -8.03 -1.82
C THR A 167 15.21 -7.49 -1.57
N GLU A 168 15.47 -6.24 -1.91
CA GLU A 168 16.76 -5.56 -1.68
C GLU A 168 17.11 -5.53 -0.19
N LEU A 169 16.13 -5.21 0.67
CA LEU A 169 16.31 -5.26 2.11
C LEU A 169 16.71 -6.66 2.61
N LEU A 170 16.01 -7.69 2.13
CA LEU A 170 16.28 -9.06 2.52
C LEU A 170 17.69 -9.50 2.10
N GLU A 171 18.10 -9.19 0.86
CA GLU A 171 19.44 -9.49 0.36
C GLU A 171 20.54 -8.81 1.17
N GLU A 172 20.35 -7.54 1.56
CA GLU A 172 21.32 -6.83 2.42
C GLU A 172 21.36 -7.42 3.83
N ASN A 173 20.21 -7.75 4.40
CA ASN A 173 20.16 -8.39 5.72
C ASN A 173 20.78 -9.79 5.71
N GLU A 174 20.55 -10.59 4.65
CA GLU A 174 21.19 -11.90 4.50
C GLU A 174 22.73 -11.79 4.47
N LYS A 175 23.29 -10.76 3.82
CA LYS A 175 24.74 -10.51 3.83
C LYS A 175 25.26 -10.23 5.25
N ILE A 176 24.51 -9.42 6.03
CA ILE A 176 24.88 -9.13 7.44
C ILE A 176 24.76 -10.38 8.30
N GLU A 177 23.70 -11.16 8.15
CA GLU A 177 23.51 -12.42 8.89
C GLU A 177 24.60 -13.45 8.57
N ALA A 178 25.03 -13.56 7.31
CA ALA A 178 26.16 -14.42 6.92
C ALA A 178 27.47 -13.98 7.60
N ARG A 179 27.73 -12.68 7.73
CA ARG A 179 28.88 -12.14 8.44
C ARG A 179 28.80 -12.40 9.95
N ILE A 180 27.63 -12.27 10.54
CA ILE A 180 27.38 -12.62 11.96
C ILE A 180 27.68 -14.11 12.19
N ALA A 181 27.23 -14.98 11.28
CA ALA A 181 27.52 -16.42 11.35
C ALA A 181 29.00 -16.75 11.19
N ALA A 182 29.74 -15.93 10.44
CA ALA A 182 31.21 -16.05 10.28
C ALA A 182 32.01 -15.59 11.49
N GLY A 183 31.37 -14.97 12.53
CA GLY A 183 31.99 -14.59 13.80
C GLY A 183 31.95 -13.11 14.16
N GLU A 184 31.43 -12.24 13.31
CA GLU A 184 31.29 -10.80 13.59
C GLU A 184 29.99 -10.51 14.39
N LYS A 185 30.00 -10.80 15.69
CA LYS A 185 28.78 -10.77 16.55
C LYS A 185 28.23 -9.38 16.87
N THR A 186 28.86 -8.30 16.45
CA THR A 186 28.45 -6.93 16.77
C THR A 186 27.57 -6.27 15.73
N LEU A 187 27.37 -6.91 14.58
CA LEU A 187 26.59 -6.36 13.48
C LEU A 187 25.08 -6.45 13.74
N ARG A 188 24.36 -5.43 13.30
CA ARG A 188 22.89 -5.35 13.38
C ARG A 188 22.27 -5.29 11.99
N PRO A 189 21.25 -6.12 11.68
CA PRO A 189 20.50 -6.02 10.44
C PRO A 189 19.67 -4.74 10.40
N ALA A 190 19.31 -4.30 9.20
CA ALA A 190 18.43 -3.16 9.00
C ALA A 190 16.99 -3.51 9.39
N THR A 191 16.29 -2.53 9.99
CA THR A 191 14.86 -2.61 10.31
C THR A 191 14.04 -1.76 9.36
N SER A 192 12.83 -2.20 9.06
CA SER A 192 11.95 -1.50 8.11
C SER A 192 10.49 -1.62 8.48
N THR A 193 9.70 -0.66 7.98
CA THR A 193 8.24 -0.66 8.06
C THR A 193 7.65 -0.77 6.66
N PRO A 194 6.66 -1.66 6.43
CA PRO A 194 6.01 -1.77 5.14
C PRO A 194 5.25 -0.49 4.79
N VAL A 195 5.34 -0.08 3.53
CA VAL A 195 4.69 1.13 3.01
C VAL A 195 3.72 0.77 1.90
N LEU A 196 2.49 1.27 2.02
CA LEU A 196 1.51 1.19 0.95
C LEU A 196 1.69 2.37 0.00
N LEU A 197 1.96 2.10 -1.26
CA LEU A 197 2.07 3.10 -2.32
C LEU A 197 0.85 3.04 -3.25
N GLY A 198 0.36 4.20 -3.68
CA GLY A 198 -0.58 4.26 -4.80
C GLY A 198 0.08 3.77 -6.10
N ILE A 199 -0.74 3.25 -7.04
CA ILE A 199 -0.23 2.65 -8.28
C ILE A 199 0.65 3.60 -9.09
N THR A 200 0.30 4.89 -9.15
CA THR A 200 1.11 5.90 -9.84
C THR A 200 2.48 6.06 -9.20
N LYS A 201 2.55 6.16 -7.87
CA LYS A 201 3.82 6.22 -7.14
C LYS A 201 4.63 4.92 -7.30
N ALA A 202 3.98 3.77 -7.19
CA ALA A 202 4.64 2.48 -7.36
C ALA A 202 5.26 2.34 -8.76
N ALA A 203 4.56 2.84 -9.80
CA ALA A 203 5.06 2.82 -11.18
C ALA A 203 6.24 3.77 -11.42
N LEU A 204 6.36 4.87 -10.66
CA LEU A 204 7.49 5.81 -10.75
C LEU A 204 8.69 5.38 -9.92
N GLN A 205 8.47 4.61 -8.85
CA GLN A 205 9.51 4.12 -7.94
C GLN A 205 9.99 2.71 -8.30
N THR A 206 10.05 2.38 -9.60
CA THR A 206 10.65 1.14 -10.09
C THR A 206 12.17 1.24 -10.15
N GLU A 207 12.86 0.11 -10.17
CA GLU A 207 14.32 0.05 -10.31
C GLU A 207 14.77 0.62 -11.66
N SER A 208 14.06 0.28 -12.74
CA SER A 208 14.33 0.79 -14.07
C SER A 208 13.89 2.24 -14.22
N PHE A 209 14.85 3.15 -14.33
CA PHE A 209 14.56 4.57 -14.60
C PHE A 209 14.03 4.80 -16.02
N LEU A 210 14.39 3.94 -16.99
CA LEU A 210 13.82 4.00 -18.35
C LEU A 210 12.33 3.71 -18.35
N SER A 211 11.91 2.67 -17.62
CA SER A 211 10.51 2.34 -17.45
C SER A 211 9.72 3.46 -16.79
N ALA A 212 10.24 4.03 -15.71
CA ALA A 212 9.62 5.14 -15.00
C ALA A 212 9.52 6.40 -15.88
N ALA A 213 10.59 6.77 -16.59
CA ALA A 213 10.64 7.92 -17.47
C ALA A 213 9.65 7.83 -18.64
N SER A 214 9.37 6.61 -19.12
CA SER A 214 8.40 6.38 -20.20
C SER A 214 6.94 6.54 -19.75
N PHE A 215 6.68 6.58 -18.45
CA PHE A 215 5.33 6.67 -17.90
C PHE A 215 4.91 8.12 -17.65
N GLN A 216 5.57 8.81 -16.74
CA GLN A 216 5.29 10.21 -16.36
C GLN A 216 6.55 10.88 -15.84
N GLU A 217 6.53 12.21 -15.75
CA GLU A 217 7.62 13.03 -15.16
C GLU A 217 9.01 12.74 -15.76
N THR A 218 9.08 12.52 -17.09
CA THR A 218 10.28 12.10 -17.82
C THR A 218 11.52 12.91 -17.43
N THR A 219 11.43 14.23 -17.46
CA THR A 219 12.56 15.13 -17.15
C THR A 219 13.07 14.92 -15.73
N LYS A 220 12.16 14.84 -14.75
CA LYS A 220 12.51 14.67 -13.34
C LYS A 220 13.19 13.33 -13.10
N VAL A 221 12.61 12.24 -13.64
CA VAL A 221 13.15 10.88 -13.49
C VAL A 221 14.54 10.77 -14.10
N LEU A 222 14.73 11.27 -15.32
CA LEU A 222 16.03 11.24 -15.99
C LEU A 222 17.08 12.12 -15.28
N THR A 223 16.67 13.28 -14.76
CA THR A 223 17.56 14.14 -13.99
C THR A 223 18.01 13.47 -12.69
N GLU A 224 17.08 12.88 -11.95
CA GLU A 224 17.41 12.13 -10.73
C GLU A 224 18.30 10.92 -11.01
N ALA A 225 18.03 10.18 -12.08
CA ALA A 225 18.86 9.06 -12.49
C ALA A 225 20.28 9.49 -12.85
N ALA A 226 20.43 10.61 -13.57
CA ALA A 226 21.74 11.15 -13.93
C ALA A 226 22.53 11.63 -12.70
N ILE A 227 21.87 12.37 -11.77
CA ILE A 227 22.52 12.83 -10.54
C ILE A 227 22.97 11.69 -9.66
N LYS A 228 22.15 10.62 -9.55
CA LYS A 228 22.46 9.45 -8.73
C LYS A 228 23.35 8.42 -9.43
N GLY A 229 23.69 8.62 -10.68
CA GLY A 229 24.50 7.67 -11.47
C GLY A 229 23.83 6.29 -11.59
N LYS A 230 22.49 6.24 -11.68
CA LYS A 230 21.76 4.97 -11.74
C LYS A 230 22.10 4.18 -13.00
N VAL A 231 22.23 2.88 -12.83
CA VAL A 231 22.39 1.90 -13.92
C VAL A 231 21.08 1.13 -14.07
N ASP A 232 20.60 1.00 -15.30
CA ASP A 232 19.41 0.20 -15.61
C ASP A 232 19.89 -1.19 -16.10
N HIS A 233 19.52 -2.23 -15.37
CA HIS A 233 19.92 -3.60 -15.66
C HIS A 233 19.10 -4.27 -16.77
N LEU A 234 18.09 -3.59 -17.33
CA LEU A 234 17.24 -4.06 -18.42
C LEU A 234 16.53 -5.39 -18.13
N ILE A 235 16.10 -5.59 -16.91
CA ILE A 235 15.47 -6.84 -16.45
C ILE A 235 14.01 -6.96 -16.92
N GLY A 236 13.31 -5.85 -17.05
CA GLY A 236 11.89 -5.82 -17.40
C GLY A 236 11.65 -5.82 -18.92
N LEU A 237 10.37 -5.85 -19.29
CA LEU A 237 9.97 -5.85 -20.70
C LEU A 237 10.08 -4.47 -21.33
N LYS A 238 9.67 -3.44 -20.62
CA LYS A 238 9.48 -2.09 -21.15
C LYS A 238 10.78 -1.41 -21.54
N GLU A 239 11.80 -1.49 -20.70
CA GLU A 239 13.13 -0.96 -20.95
C GLU A 239 13.81 -1.62 -22.15
N ASN A 240 13.67 -2.94 -22.31
CA ASN A 240 14.21 -3.66 -23.47
C ASN A 240 13.52 -3.24 -24.76
N VAL A 241 12.20 -3.06 -24.73
CA VAL A 241 11.45 -2.57 -25.90
C VAL A 241 11.87 -1.14 -26.27
N ILE A 242 12.08 -0.26 -25.29
CA ILE A 242 12.51 1.13 -25.54
C ILE A 242 13.88 1.17 -26.24
N ILE A 243 14.82 0.32 -25.82
CA ILE A 243 16.17 0.25 -26.40
C ILE A 243 16.20 -0.55 -27.71
N GLY A 244 15.15 -1.30 -28.04
CA GLY A 244 15.09 -2.14 -29.22
C GLY A 244 15.79 -3.49 -29.07
N LYS A 245 15.99 -3.97 -27.84
CA LYS A 245 16.47 -5.33 -27.54
C LYS A 245 15.31 -6.32 -27.47
N LEU A 246 15.62 -7.60 -27.60
CA LEU A 246 14.66 -8.66 -27.34
C LEU A 246 14.21 -8.60 -25.88
N ILE A 247 12.92 -8.83 -25.66
CA ILE A 247 12.38 -8.92 -24.30
C ILE A 247 12.94 -10.17 -23.60
N PRO A 248 13.20 -10.15 -22.29
CA PRO A 248 13.72 -11.29 -21.54
C PRO A 248 12.62 -12.33 -21.29
N ALA A 249 12.08 -12.88 -22.38
CA ALA A 249 11.06 -13.92 -22.40
C ALA A 249 11.26 -14.81 -23.63
N CYS A 250 11.01 -16.11 -23.49
CA CYS A 250 11.18 -17.10 -24.55
C CYS A 250 12.56 -16.99 -25.21
N THR A 251 12.61 -16.76 -26.53
CA THR A 251 13.86 -16.65 -27.30
C THR A 251 14.77 -15.49 -26.92
N GLY A 252 14.31 -14.56 -26.12
CA GLY A 252 15.13 -13.46 -25.57
C GLY A 252 15.82 -13.78 -24.25
N LEU A 253 15.63 -14.96 -23.69
CA LEU A 253 16.34 -15.41 -22.51
C LEU A 253 17.74 -15.94 -22.90
N ASP A 254 18.75 -15.60 -22.09
CA ASP A 254 20.12 -16.00 -22.30
C ASP A 254 20.32 -17.54 -22.40
N ILE A 255 19.42 -18.28 -21.73
CA ILE A 255 19.40 -19.75 -21.81
C ILE A 255 19.24 -20.26 -23.26
N TYR A 256 18.44 -19.55 -24.08
CA TYR A 256 18.20 -19.93 -25.47
C TYR A 256 19.30 -19.44 -26.44
N ASN A 257 20.07 -18.42 -26.02
CA ASN A 257 21.18 -17.91 -26.84
C ASN A 257 22.42 -18.82 -26.82
N ASN A 258 22.48 -19.76 -25.87
CA ASN A 258 23.61 -20.73 -25.72
C ASN A 258 23.25 -22.12 -26.25
N ILE A 259 22.17 -22.30 -26.99
CA ILE A 259 21.83 -23.56 -27.67
C ILE A 259 22.36 -23.43 -29.11
N GLU A 260 23.62 -23.88 -29.32
CA GLU A 260 24.18 -24.17 -30.62
C GLU A 260 23.74 -25.55 -31.11
#